data_99189fb57d53a9abef5f9b4f652b6bbe
#
_entry.id   99189fb57d53a9abef5f9b4f652b6bbe
#
_cell.length_a   1.000
_cell.length_b   1.000
_cell.length_c   1.000
_cell.angle_alpha   90.00
_cell.angle_beta   90.00
_cell.angle_gamma   90.00
#
_symmetry.space_group_name_H-M   'P 1'
#
loop_
_entity.id
_entity.type
_entity.pdbx_description
1 polymer ?
#
loop_
_entity_poly.entity_id
_entity_poly.type
_entity_poly.pdbx_seq_one_letter_code
_entity_poly.pdbx_strand_id
1 'polypeptide(L)'
;MPKRKSLGIFGGSFDPPHKGHVEISRISLKKIKLKKIYWIITKKNPFKKKPFFSLKERISRSKKAVKKYRRIKVIYLENKIKSSRTINLINYLKKTKKQYDLYLILGSDNLLNFHKWTNWRKIVKMIKLVVFSRKGYDKKSKKSIVVKYLNKKNIIFVNNKLINLSSSNIKKKNLTKF
;
A
#
# COMPACT_ATOMS: atom_id res chain seq x y z
N MET A 1 -23.05 -12.87 14.53
CA MET A 1 -22.74 -11.61 13.81
C MET A 1 -22.21 -11.95 12.43
N PRO A 2 -22.65 -11.29 11.36
CA PRO A 2 -22.15 -11.59 10.01
C PRO A 2 -20.65 -11.29 9.92
N LYS A 3 -19.90 -12.22 9.33
CA LYS A 3 -18.44 -12.11 9.15
C LYS A 3 -18.09 -10.87 8.34
N ARG A 4 -17.28 -9.95 8.93
CA ARG A 4 -16.87 -8.71 8.26
C ARG A 4 -16.10 -9.01 6.98
N LYS A 5 -16.35 -8.20 5.96
CA LYS A 5 -15.61 -8.29 4.68
C LYS A 5 -14.19 -7.71 4.86
N SER A 6 -13.22 -8.16 4.08
CA SER A 6 -11.83 -7.68 4.16
C SER A 6 -11.54 -6.67 3.06
N LEU A 7 -10.97 -5.50 3.43
CA LEU A 7 -10.58 -4.43 2.52
C LEU A 7 -9.07 -4.16 2.62
N GLY A 8 -8.36 -4.36 1.51
CA GLY A 8 -6.96 -3.98 1.37
C GLY A 8 -6.81 -2.49 1.05
N ILE A 9 -5.92 -1.83 1.77
CA ILE A 9 -5.48 -0.46 1.52
C ILE A 9 -4.07 -0.52 0.98
N PHE A 10 -3.87 -0.18 -0.28
CA PHE A 10 -2.56 -0.15 -0.92
C PHE A 10 -2.23 1.30 -1.26
N GLY A 11 -1.51 1.97 -0.35
CA GLY A 11 -1.11 3.37 -0.49
C GLY A 11 0.19 3.54 -1.26
N GLY A 12 0.29 4.58 -2.07
CA GLY A 12 1.51 4.89 -2.80
C GLY A 12 1.38 6.07 -3.76
N SER A 13 2.52 6.56 -4.26
CA SER A 13 2.53 7.59 -5.31
C SER A 13 2.14 7.01 -6.67
N PHE A 14 2.35 5.73 -6.93
CA PHE A 14 2.11 5.05 -8.22
C PHE A 14 2.67 5.85 -9.39
N ASP A 15 3.97 6.11 -9.34
CA ASP A 15 4.67 7.05 -10.19
C ASP A 15 5.83 6.40 -10.97
N PRO A 16 5.56 5.71 -12.08
CA PRO A 16 4.24 5.27 -12.52
C PRO A 16 3.74 3.98 -11.83
N PRO A 17 2.45 3.60 -11.98
CA PRO A 17 1.99 2.27 -11.64
C PRO A 17 2.64 1.23 -12.57
N HIS A 18 2.90 0.02 -12.07
CA HIS A 18 3.59 -1.03 -12.84
C HIS A 18 3.06 -2.43 -12.49
N LYS A 19 3.47 -3.43 -13.27
CA LYS A 19 3.07 -4.85 -13.11
C LYS A 19 3.21 -5.35 -11.66
N GLY A 20 4.26 -4.90 -10.95
CA GLY A 20 4.47 -5.25 -9.53
C GLY A 20 3.33 -4.82 -8.61
N HIS A 21 2.75 -3.62 -8.80
CA HIS A 21 1.60 -3.18 -8.01
C HIS A 21 0.36 -4.05 -8.29
N VAL A 22 0.14 -4.41 -9.56
CA VAL A 22 -0.96 -5.29 -9.96
C VAL A 22 -0.79 -6.67 -9.34
N GLU A 23 0.41 -7.24 -9.41
CA GLU A 23 0.69 -8.58 -8.91
C GLU A 23 0.56 -8.67 -7.38
N ILE A 24 1.08 -7.69 -6.63
CA ILE A 24 0.86 -7.56 -5.19
C ILE A 24 -0.64 -7.58 -4.87
N SER A 25 -1.43 -6.85 -5.65
CA SER A 25 -2.89 -6.82 -5.45
C SER A 25 -3.53 -8.17 -5.77
N ARG A 26 -3.13 -8.84 -6.87
CA ARG A 26 -3.64 -10.18 -7.21
C ARG A 26 -3.34 -11.21 -6.12
N ILE A 27 -2.10 -11.21 -5.62
CA ILE A 27 -1.69 -12.10 -4.53
C ILE A 27 -2.51 -11.81 -3.27
N SER A 28 -2.70 -10.54 -2.94
CA SER A 28 -3.51 -10.14 -1.77
C SER A 28 -4.97 -10.60 -1.89
N LEU A 29 -5.58 -10.46 -3.07
CA LEU A 29 -6.93 -10.94 -3.34
C LEU A 29 -7.04 -12.47 -3.23
N LYS A 30 -6.03 -13.21 -3.70
CA LYS A 30 -6.04 -14.68 -3.76
C LYS A 30 -5.59 -15.31 -2.44
N LYS A 31 -4.36 -15.00 -1.97
CA LYS A 31 -3.74 -15.65 -0.79
C LYS A 31 -4.27 -15.13 0.53
N ILE A 32 -4.48 -13.81 0.65
CA ILE A 32 -5.01 -13.19 1.88
C ILE A 32 -6.54 -13.19 1.88
N LYS A 33 -7.16 -13.61 0.77
CA LYS A 33 -8.62 -13.67 0.57
C LYS A 33 -9.30 -12.30 0.79
N LEU A 34 -8.60 -11.20 0.43
CA LEU A 34 -9.19 -9.87 0.51
C LEU A 34 -10.38 -9.77 -0.46
N LYS A 35 -11.49 -9.21 0.02
CA LYS A 35 -12.70 -9.05 -0.81
C LYS A 35 -12.52 -7.94 -1.86
N LYS A 36 -11.80 -6.86 -1.50
CA LYS A 36 -11.57 -5.69 -2.35
C LYS A 36 -10.25 -5.02 -1.98
N ILE A 37 -9.64 -4.30 -2.91
CA ILE A 37 -8.45 -3.47 -2.67
C ILE A 37 -8.71 -2.06 -3.17
N TYR A 38 -8.31 -1.08 -2.36
CA TYR A 38 -8.21 0.32 -2.75
C TYR A 38 -6.75 0.69 -2.99
N TRP A 39 -6.42 1.09 -4.22
CA TRP A 39 -5.18 1.81 -4.51
C TRP A 39 -5.41 3.26 -4.12
N ILE A 40 -4.79 3.68 -3.03
CA ILE A 40 -4.89 5.04 -2.51
C ILE A 40 -3.71 5.83 -3.05
N ILE A 41 -3.98 6.70 -4.01
CA ILE A 41 -2.94 7.55 -4.61
C ILE A 41 -2.62 8.70 -3.64
N THR A 42 -1.34 8.92 -3.35
CA THR A 42 -0.89 10.08 -2.55
C THR A 42 -0.41 11.21 -3.46
N LYS A 43 -0.73 12.46 -3.11
CA LYS A 43 -0.23 13.63 -3.85
C LYS A 43 1.30 13.70 -3.79
N LYS A 44 1.83 13.60 -2.57
CA LYS A 44 3.29 13.57 -2.30
C LYS A 44 3.58 12.58 -1.17
N ASN A 45 4.56 11.71 -1.35
CA ASN A 45 5.08 10.89 -0.26
C ASN A 45 6.16 11.68 0.49
N PRO A 46 6.01 11.95 1.80
CA PRO A 46 6.98 12.77 2.56
C PRO A 46 8.39 12.17 2.59
N PHE A 47 8.52 10.85 2.38
CA PHE A 47 9.80 10.15 2.38
C PHE A 47 10.42 9.96 0.99
N LYS A 48 9.86 10.61 -0.06
CA LYS A 48 10.34 10.49 -1.46
C LYS A 48 10.49 11.85 -2.11
N LYS A 49 11.32 11.91 -3.16
CA LYS A 49 11.41 13.09 -4.05
C LYS A 49 10.05 13.38 -4.69
N LYS A 50 9.90 14.60 -5.25
CA LYS A 50 8.70 15.00 -6.00
C LYS A 50 8.35 13.94 -7.06
N PRO A 51 7.07 13.58 -7.22
CA PRO A 51 6.65 12.66 -8.27
C PRO A 51 7.01 13.18 -9.66
N PHE A 52 7.34 12.27 -10.58
CA PHE A 52 7.65 12.60 -11.97
C PHE A 52 6.38 12.96 -12.75
N PHE A 53 5.34 12.14 -12.60
CA PHE A 53 4.05 12.39 -13.23
C PHE A 53 3.13 13.22 -12.33
N SER A 54 2.29 14.05 -12.95
CA SER A 54 1.21 14.78 -12.25
C SER A 54 0.27 13.83 -11.52
N LEU A 55 -0.45 14.33 -10.52
CA LEU A 55 -1.45 13.54 -9.81
C LEU A 55 -2.53 12.98 -10.76
N LYS A 56 -3.00 13.81 -11.71
CA LYS A 56 -4.02 13.43 -12.71
C LYS A 56 -3.53 12.25 -13.58
N GLU A 57 -2.30 12.33 -14.09
CA GLU A 57 -1.71 11.25 -14.88
C GLU A 57 -1.53 9.96 -14.07
N ARG A 58 -1.04 10.05 -12.84
CA ARG A 58 -0.86 8.86 -11.97
C ARG A 58 -2.17 8.17 -11.68
N ILE A 59 -3.26 8.94 -11.45
CA ILE A 59 -4.61 8.39 -11.28
C ILE A 59 -5.09 7.73 -12.57
N SER A 60 -4.95 8.40 -13.72
CA SER A 60 -5.37 7.87 -15.02
C SER A 60 -4.63 6.57 -15.37
N ARG A 61 -3.28 6.57 -15.28
CA ARG A 61 -2.44 5.39 -15.51
C ARG A 61 -2.78 4.24 -14.56
N SER A 62 -3.06 4.55 -13.29
CA SER A 62 -3.46 3.53 -12.30
C SER A 62 -4.81 2.91 -12.63
N LYS A 63 -5.80 3.71 -13.03
CA LYS A 63 -7.10 3.21 -13.50
C LYS A 63 -6.94 2.31 -14.71
N LYS A 64 -6.13 2.71 -15.71
CA LYS A 64 -5.80 1.89 -16.90
C LYS A 64 -5.16 0.56 -16.51
N ALA A 65 -4.18 0.58 -15.59
CA ALA A 65 -3.47 -0.62 -15.15
C ALA A 65 -4.38 -1.66 -14.48
N VAL A 66 -5.45 -1.23 -13.82
CA VAL A 66 -6.38 -2.12 -13.10
C VAL A 66 -7.74 -2.29 -13.79
N LYS A 67 -7.94 -1.77 -14.99
CA LYS A 67 -9.24 -1.76 -15.71
C LYS A 67 -9.93 -3.12 -15.71
N LYS A 68 -9.19 -4.20 -15.94
CA LYS A 68 -9.71 -5.58 -15.97
C LYS A 68 -9.94 -6.23 -14.58
N TYR A 69 -9.56 -5.54 -13.50
CA TYR A 69 -9.64 -6.10 -12.14
C TYR A 69 -10.75 -5.44 -11.32
N ARG A 70 -12.01 -5.90 -11.45
CA ARG A 70 -13.21 -5.34 -10.80
C ARG A 70 -13.08 -5.16 -9.27
N ARG A 71 -12.24 -5.97 -8.62
CA ARG A 71 -12.02 -5.93 -7.16
C ARG A 71 -10.96 -4.93 -6.72
N ILE A 72 -10.30 -4.21 -7.66
CA ILE A 72 -9.30 -3.18 -7.37
C ILE A 72 -9.88 -1.83 -7.79
N LYS A 73 -9.96 -0.88 -6.86
CA LYS A 73 -10.42 0.49 -7.14
C LYS A 73 -9.29 1.49 -6.88
N VAL A 74 -9.09 2.41 -7.81
CA VAL A 74 -8.16 3.54 -7.66
C VAL A 74 -8.91 4.71 -7.07
N ILE A 75 -8.40 5.27 -5.98
CA ILE A 75 -9.06 6.33 -5.20
C ILE A 75 -8.04 7.37 -4.78
N TYR A 76 -8.42 8.64 -4.83
CA TYR A 76 -7.69 9.75 -4.23
C TYR A 76 -8.59 10.38 -3.15
N LEU A 77 -8.10 10.48 -1.93
CA LEU A 77 -8.90 10.90 -0.77
C LEU A 77 -8.32 12.10 -0.02
N GLU A 78 -7.08 12.55 -0.31
CA GLU A 78 -6.44 13.60 0.48
C GLU A 78 -7.23 14.91 0.52
N ASN A 79 -7.89 15.29 -0.59
CA ASN A 79 -8.76 16.47 -0.62
C ASN A 79 -9.98 16.30 0.30
N LYS A 80 -10.59 15.11 0.32
CA LYS A 80 -11.78 14.83 1.13
C LYS A 80 -11.46 14.76 2.63
N ILE A 81 -10.33 14.15 2.97
CA ILE A 81 -9.89 14.01 4.38
C ILE A 81 -9.02 15.19 4.85
N LYS A 82 -8.71 16.12 3.97
CA LYS A 82 -7.79 17.27 4.18
C LYS A 82 -6.47 16.85 4.84
N SER A 83 -5.94 15.68 4.45
CA SER A 83 -4.73 15.11 5.04
C SER A 83 -4.10 14.05 4.16
N SER A 84 -2.75 14.01 4.13
CA SER A 84 -1.95 12.94 3.53
C SER A 84 -1.51 11.86 4.55
N ARG A 85 -1.83 12.04 5.84
CA ARG A 85 -1.41 11.13 6.91
C ARG A 85 -2.22 9.84 6.88
N THR A 86 -1.53 8.70 6.93
CA THR A 86 -2.17 7.36 6.90
C THR A 86 -3.16 7.15 8.06
N ILE A 87 -2.89 7.69 9.24
CA ILE A 87 -3.81 7.57 10.39
C ILE A 87 -5.18 8.21 10.07
N ASN A 88 -5.20 9.38 9.42
CA ASN A 88 -6.45 10.07 9.07
C ASN A 88 -7.22 9.31 7.98
N LEU A 89 -6.50 8.74 7.00
CA LEU A 89 -7.09 7.83 6.02
C LEU A 89 -7.77 6.62 6.69
N ILE A 90 -7.09 5.98 7.63
CA ILE A 90 -7.62 4.81 8.34
C ILE A 90 -8.85 5.18 9.16
N ASN A 91 -8.80 6.28 9.92
CA ASN A 91 -9.94 6.79 10.69
C ASN A 91 -11.16 7.03 9.78
N TYR A 92 -10.94 7.71 8.64
CA TYR A 92 -11.99 7.94 7.66
C TYR A 92 -12.58 6.63 7.12
N LEU A 93 -11.74 5.66 6.75
CA LEU A 93 -12.21 4.38 6.23
C LEU A 93 -12.91 3.55 7.30
N LYS A 94 -12.47 3.56 8.55
CA LYS A 94 -13.19 2.91 9.66
C LYS A 94 -14.58 3.49 9.88
N LYS A 95 -14.72 4.82 9.78
CA LYS A 95 -16.01 5.49 9.90
C LYS A 95 -16.95 5.17 8.73
N THR A 96 -16.44 5.16 7.49
CA THR A 96 -17.26 5.05 6.26
C THR A 96 -17.39 3.63 5.71
N LYS A 97 -16.58 2.69 6.19
CA LYS A 97 -16.53 1.29 5.75
C LYS A 97 -16.65 0.33 6.92
N LYS A 98 -17.60 0.59 7.83
CA LYS A 98 -17.80 -0.13 9.10
C LYS A 98 -17.90 -1.66 8.91
N GLN A 99 -18.43 -2.12 7.76
CA GLN A 99 -18.58 -3.54 7.42
C GLN A 99 -17.28 -4.24 6.99
N TYR A 100 -16.13 -3.51 6.97
CA TYR A 100 -14.85 -4.08 6.55
C TYR A 100 -13.82 -4.14 7.68
N ASP A 101 -13.09 -5.24 7.73
CA ASP A 101 -11.78 -5.30 8.38
C ASP A 101 -10.72 -4.74 7.43
N LEU A 102 -9.91 -3.83 7.94
CA LEU A 102 -8.92 -3.11 7.13
C LEU A 102 -7.55 -3.80 7.17
N TYR A 103 -6.92 -3.92 6.01
CA TYR A 103 -5.60 -4.49 5.82
C TYR A 103 -4.73 -3.49 5.07
N LEU A 104 -3.61 -3.06 5.68
CA LEU A 104 -2.66 -2.18 5.01
C LEU A 104 -1.59 -3.01 4.29
N ILE A 105 -1.54 -2.86 2.97
CA ILE A 105 -0.59 -3.56 2.11
C ILE A 105 0.64 -2.68 1.91
N LEU A 106 1.82 -3.21 2.22
CA LEU A 106 3.10 -2.50 2.09
C LEU A 106 4.25 -3.44 1.76
N GLY A 107 5.36 -2.90 1.29
CA GLY A 107 6.60 -3.64 1.12
C GLY A 107 7.43 -3.69 2.40
N SER A 108 8.35 -4.65 2.50
CA SER A 108 9.27 -4.80 3.64
C SER A 108 10.18 -3.59 3.86
N ASP A 109 10.49 -2.82 2.79
CA ASP A 109 11.18 -1.54 2.86
C ASP A 109 10.39 -0.47 3.63
N ASN A 110 9.07 -0.40 3.40
CA ASN A 110 8.20 0.52 4.13
C ASN A 110 7.97 0.08 5.59
N LEU A 111 7.89 -1.24 5.85
CA LEU A 111 7.76 -1.77 7.21
C LEU A 111 8.95 -1.37 8.08
N LEU A 112 10.17 -1.41 7.53
CA LEU A 112 11.39 -1.04 8.24
C LEU A 112 11.32 0.40 8.79
N ASN A 113 10.74 1.32 8.02
CA ASN A 113 10.58 2.73 8.38
C ASN A 113 9.18 3.10 8.90
N PHE A 114 8.31 2.12 9.11
CA PHE A 114 6.91 2.38 9.51
C PHE A 114 6.79 3.09 10.86
N HIS A 115 7.73 2.84 11.78
CA HIS A 115 7.80 3.51 13.07
C HIS A 115 7.97 5.03 12.99
N LYS A 116 8.36 5.56 11.82
CA LYS A 116 8.46 7.01 11.54
C LYS A 116 7.13 7.62 11.08
N TRP A 117 6.09 6.79 10.85
CA TRP A 117 4.79 7.31 10.42
C TRP A 117 4.01 7.90 11.60
N THR A 118 3.33 9.02 11.36
CA THR A 118 2.54 9.68 12.40
C THR A 118 1.55 8.72 13.05
N ASN A 119 1.60 8.61 14.36
CA ASN A 119 0.72 7.74 15.16
C ASN A 119 0.75 6.24 14.74
N TRP A 120 1.90 5.75 14.33
CA TRP A 120 2.07 4.39 13.84
C TRP A 120 1.56 3.31 14.84
N ARG A 121 1.74 3.52 16.16
CA ARG A 121 1.22 2.60 17.19
C ARG A 121 -0.31 2.50 17.16
N LYS A 122 -1.01 3.64 16.94
CA LYS A 122 -2.47 3.65 16.76
C LYS A 122 -2.86 2.92 15.47
N ILE A 123 -2.13 3.15 14.37
CA ILE A 123 -2.37 2.46 13.11
C ILE A 123 -2.37 0.94 13.30
N VAL A 124 -1.30 0.37 13.85
CA VAL A 124 -1.16 -1.09 13.96
C VAL A 124 -2.11 -1.76 14.95
N LYS A 125 -2.68 -1.00 15.88
CA LYS A 125 -3.78 -1.45 16.74
C LYS A 125 -5.13 -1.52 16.01
N MET A 126 -5.30 -0.70 14.98
CA MET A 126 -6.58 -0.54 14.27
C MET A 126 -6.74 -1.45 13.06
N ILE A 127 -5.64 -1.93 12.45
CA ILE A 127 -5.65 -2.66 11.18
C ILE A 127 -4.61 -3.78 11.19
N LYS A 128 -4.75 -4.72 10.24
CA LYS A 128 -3.74 -5.74 9.98
C LYS A 128 -2.75 -5.26 8.92
N LEU A 129 -1.47 -5.59 9.08
CA LEU A 129 -0.43 -5.32 8.09
C LEU A 129 -0.25 -6.53 7.18
N VAL A 130 -0.16 -6.31 5.87
CA VAL A 130 0.21 -7.33 4.87
C VAL A 130 1.50 -6.88 4.22
N VAL A 131 2.58 -7.57 4.52
CA VAL A 131 3.94 -7.18 4.14
C VAL A 131 4.48 -8.07 3.04
N PHE A 132 4.76 -7.46 1.90
CA PHE A 132 5.35 -8.14 0.74
C PHE A 132 6.87 -8.05 0.76
N SER A 133 7.53 -9.15 0.43
CA SER A 133 8.97 -9.24 0.34
C SER A 133 9.57 -8.27 -0.67
N ARG A 134 10.68 -7.61 -0.28
CA ARG A 134 11.54 -6.82 -1.16
C ARG A 134 13.00 -7.19 -0.95
N LYS A 135 13.71 -7.39 -2.07
CA LYS A 135 15.14 -7.74 -2.07
C LYS A 135 15.93 -6.77 -1.19
N GLY A 136 16.73 -7.32 -0.27
CA GLY A 136 17.59 -6.56 0.65
C GLY A 136 16.91 -6.05 1.93
N TYR A 137 15.58 -6.16 2.06
CA TYR A 137 14.84 -5.61 3.22
C TYR A 137 14.21 -6.67 4.13
N ASP A 138 14.01 -7.90 3.67
CA ASP A 138 13.17 -8.89 4.36
C ASP A 138 13.71 -9.26 5.75
N LYS A 139 14.98 -9.64 5.85
CA LYS A 139 15.59 -10.01 7.15
C LYS A 139 15.54 -8.84 8.14
N LYS A 140 15.90 -7.63 7.70
CA LYS A 140 15.91 -6.41 8.54
C LYS A 140 14.48 -6.02 8.97
N SER A 141 13.51 -6.09 8.05
CA SER A 141 12.13 -5.71 8.34
C SER A 141 11.46 -6.61 9.38
N LYS A 142 11.76 -7.91 9.39
CA LYS A 142 11.27 -8.87 10.39
C LYS A 142 11.79 -8.58 11.80
N LYS A 143 12.91 -7.86 11.92
CA LYS A 143 13.52 -7.42 13.19
C LYS A 143 13.19 -5.95 13.52
N SER A 144 12.32 -5.31 12.74
CA SER A 144 11.99 -3.88 12.92
C SER A 144 11.24 -3.61 14.24
N ILE A 145 11.31 -2.35 14.68
CA ILE A 145 10.61 -1.83 15.89
C ILE A 145 9.12 -2.21 15.85
N VAL A 146 8.49 -2.11 14.69
CA VAL A 146 7.06 -2.41 14.53
C VAL A 146 6.76 -3.88 14.76
N VAL A 147 7.59 -4.79 14.26
CA VAL A 147 7.41 -6.24 14.45
C VAL A 147 7.62 -6.64 15.90
N LYS A 148 8.62 -6.08 16.54
CA LYS A 148 8.87 -6.27 18.00
C LYS A 148 7.67 -5.79 18.81
N TYR A 149 7.16 -4.58 18.54
CA TYR A 149 5.99 -4.01 19.22
C TYR A 149 4.73 -4.85 19.05
N LEU A 150 4.49 -5.38 17.85
CA LEU A 150 3.32 -6.22 17.57
C LEU A 150 3.43 -7.64 18.12
N ASN A 151 4.61 -8.06 18.57
CA ASN A 151 4.90 -9.46 18.95
C ASN A 151 4.30 -10.44 17.93
N LYS A 152 4.55 -10.17 16.63
CA LYS A 152 4.05 -10.92 15.47
C LYS A 152 2.50 -10.95 15.30
N LYS A 153 1.74 -10.33 16.18
CA LYS A 153 0.27 -10.21 16.04
C LYS A 153 -0.08 -9.16 15.00
N ASN A 154 -1.22 -9.30 14.35
CA ASN A 154 -1.74 -8.34 13.34
C ASN A 154 -0.82 -8.05 12.15
N ILE A 155 0.15 -8.91 11.85
CA ILE A 155 1.06 -8.79 10.71
C ILE A 155 1.13 -10.11 9.94
N ILE A 156 1.02 -10.03 8.63
CA ILE A 156 1.08 -11.17 7.70
C ILE A 156 2.23 -10.91 6.74
N PHE A 157 3.25 -11.74 6.76
CA PHE A 157 4.32 -11.71 5.78
C PHE A 157 3.96 -12.58 4.57
N VAL A 158 4.03 -11.99 3.39
CA VAL A 158 3.79 -12.68 2.13
C VAL A 158 5.11 -12.86 1.42
N ASN A 159 5.59 -14.11 1.37
CA ASN A 159 6.71 -14.45 0.53
C ASN A 159 6.23 -14.53 -0.93
N ASN A 160 6.64 -13.59 -1.74
CA ASN A 160 6.38 -13.54 -3.18
C ASN A 160 7.70 -13.75 -3.90
N LYS A 161 7.69 -14.51 -5.00
CA LYS A 161 8.82 -14.52 -5.95
C LYS A 161 9.11 -13.05 -6.27
N LEU A 162 10.36 -12.63 -6.07
CA LEU A 162 10.77 -11.23 -6.09
C LEU A 162 10.30 -10.54 -7.38
N ILE A 163 9.34 -9.67 -7.25
CA ILE A 163 8.94 -8.79 -8.34
C ILE A 163 9.97 -7.67 -8.36
N ASN A 164 11.03 -7.85 -9.17
CA ASN A 164 12.15 -6.91 -9.31
C ASN A 164 11.76 -5.59 -10.03
N LEU A 165 10.49 -5.20 -9.95
CA LEU A 165 9.97 -3.98 -10.56
C LEU A 165 9.79 -2.91 -9.48
N SER A 166 10.54 -1.83 -9.60
CA SER A 166 10.28 -0.59 -8.85
C SER A 166 9.97 0.55 -9.82
N SER A 167 9.17 1.51 -9.38
CA SER A 167 8.91 2.73 -10.16
C SER A 167 10.21 3.47 -10.50
N SER A 168 11.23 3.39 -9.64
CA SER A 168 12.55 3.99 -9.87
C SER A 168 13.28 3.34 -11.06
N ASN A 169 13.23 2.02 -11.19
CA ASN A 169 13.85 1.32 -12.32
C ASN A 169 13.14 1.60 -13.66
N ILE A 170 11.83 1.79 -13.62
CA ILE A 170 11.04 2.12 -14.81
C ILE A 170 11.34 3.54 -15.27
N LYS A 171 11.49 4.48 -14.34
CA LYS A 171 11.91 5.87 -14.65
C LYS A 171 13.27 5.92 -15.33
N LYS A 172 14.27 5.18 -14.82
CA LYS A 172 15.60 5.10 -15.44
C LYS A 172 15.52 4.63 -16.89
N LYS A 173 14.72 3.57 -17.17
CA LYS A 173 14.55 3.06 -18.54
C LYS A 173 13.84 4.04 -19.49
N ASN A 174 12.97 4.91 -18.97
CA ASN A 174 12.29 5.93 -19.78
C ASN A 174 13.17 7.17 -20.01
N LEU A 175 14.12 7.46 -19.12
CA LEU A 175 15.08 8.58 -19.28
C LEU A 175 16.25 8.22 -20.22
N THR A 176 16.52 6.94 -20.45
CA THR A 176 17.58 6.47 -21.38
C THR A 176 17.08 6.25 -22.81
N LYS A 177 15.84 6.61 -23.13
CA LYS A 177 15.23 6.50 -24.46
C LYS A 177 15.00 7.86 -25.14
N PHE A 178 15.72 8.91 -24.70
CA PHE A 178 15.81 10.21 -25.39
C PHE A 178 17.25 10.51 -25.69
#